data_2f95c0ddda48a7466b095b22c45125cf
#
_entry.id   2f95c0ddda48a7466b095b22c45125cf
#
_cell.length_a   1.000
_cell.length_b   1.000
_cell.length_c   1.000
_cell.angle_alpha   90.00
_cell.angle_beta   90.00
_cell.angle_gamma   90.00
#
_symmetry.space_group_name_H-M   'P 1'
#
loop_
_entity.id
_entity.type
_entity.pdbx_description
1 polymer ?
#
loop_
_entity_poly.entity_id
_entity_poly.type
_entity_poly.pdbx_seq_one_letter_code
_entity_poly.pdbx_strand_id
1 'polypeptide(L)'
;LTYDKDASNHAYVYDLDGKQLQEIELPSLGSVGFSGNKDDKECFFGFTSFTIPGATYKYDMDKNSYELYRAPKVQFNSDDFVTEQVFFPSKDGVKIPMFLTYKKDLKKDGKNPVFLYGYGGFGISLNPGFSSNRIPFLENGGIYAQVNLRGGSEYGEEWHVAGTKMQKQN
;
A
#
# COMPACT_ATOMS: atom_id res chain seq x y z
N LEU A 1 -12.99 9.31 5.31
CA LEU A 1 -12.28 8.43 6.26
C LEU A 1 -11.37 7.48 5.50
N THR A 2 -10.20 7.21 6.08
CA THR A 2 -9.28 6.18 5.58
C THR A 2 -9.17 5.05 6.58
N TYR A 3 -9.13 3.83 6.08
CA TYR A 3 -8.95 2.62 6.88
C TYR A 3 -7.78 1.82 6.33
N ASP A 4 -7.01 1.21 7.22
CA ASP A 4 -6.06 0.17 6.86
C ASP A 4 -6.81 -1.16 6.76
N LYS A 5 -6.72 -1.80 5.60
CA LYS A 5 -7.23 -3.14 5.37
C LYS A 5 -6.16 -3.93 4.62
N ASP A 6 -5.78 -5.06 5.19
CA ASP A 6 -4.74 -5.91 4.62
C ASP A 6 -3.43 -5.15 4.30
N ALA A 7 -3.01 -4.27 5.24
CA ALA A 7 -1.81 -3.43 5.13
C ALA A 7 -1.80 -2.44 3.93
N SER A 8 -2.97 -2.07 3.42
CA SER A 8 -3.16 -1.04 2.39
C SER A 8 -4.27 -0.10 2.80
N ASN A 9 -4.22 1.15 2.35
CA ASN A 9 -5.28 2.11 2.66
C ASN A 9 -6.47 1.93 1.72
N HIS A 10 -7.66 2.10 2.31
CA HIS A 10 -8.94 2.26 1.63
C HIS A 10 -9.57 3.59 2.04
N ALA A 11 -10.20 4.27 1.13
CA ALA A 11 -10.78 5.59 1.38
C ALA A 11 -12.30 5.59 1.13
N TYR A 12 -13.05 6.13 2.08
CA TYR A 12 -14.51 6.15 2.04
C TYR A 12 -15.06 7.53 2.37
N VAL A 13 -16.14 7.90 1.72
CA VAL A 13 -16.94 9.09 2.04
C VAL A 13 -18.09 8.67 2.94
N TYR A 14 -18.28 9.42 4.01
CA TYR A 14 -19.38 9.27 4.96
C TYR A 14 -20.14 10.59 5.07
N ASP A 15 -21.44 10.53 5.34
CA ASP A 15 -22.17 11.70 5.80
C ASP A 15 -21.87 12.01 7.29
N LEU A 16 -22.45 13.11 7.79
CA LEU A 16 -22.21 13.53 9.18
C LEU A 16 -22.93 12.63 10.21
N ASP A 17 -23.86 11.80 9.76
CA ASP A 17 -24.58 10.83 10.61
C ASP A 17 -23.83 9.47 10.65
N GLY A 18 -22.68 9.36 9.96
CA GLY A 18 -21.83 8.18 9.95
C GLY A 18 -22.25 7.10 8.95
N LYS A 19 -23.16 7.41 8.01
CA LYS A 19 -23.54 6.50 6.92
C LYS A 19 -22.50 6.57 5.80
N GLN A 20 -21.96 5.41 5.42
CA GLN A 20 -21.08 5.31 4.25
C GLN A 20 -21.86 5.62 2.98
N LEU A 21 -21.38 6.58 2.22
CA LEU A 21 -21.96 7.01 0.95
C LEU A 21 -21.29 6.30 -0.23
N GLN A 22 -19.96 6.26 -0.24
CA GLN A 22 -19.20 5.70 -1.36
C GLN A 22 -17.77 5.36 -0.96
N GLU A 23 -17.10 4.55 -1.78
CA GLU A 23 -15.67 4.29 -1.74
C GLU A 23 -14.96 5.13 -2.82
N ILE A 24 -13.81 5.67 -2.49
CA ILE A 24 -12.92 6.34 -3.44
C ILE A 24 -11.93 5.29 -3.94
N GLU A 25 -12.06 4.91 -5.21
CA GLU A 25 -11.13 3.99 -5.85
C GLU A 25 -9.76 4.66 -5.96
N LEU A 26 -8.75 4.12 -5.27
CA LEU A 26 -7.40 4.65 -5.28
C LEU A 26 -6.63 4.18 -6.51
N PRO A 27 -5.55 4.90 -6.94
CA PRO A 27 -4.81 4.56 -8.16
C PRO A 27 -4.22 3.14 -8.16
N SER A 28 -3.87 2.62 -7.00
CA SER A 28 -3.35 1.25 -6.80
C SER A 28 -3.35 0.90 -5.31
N LEU A 29 -2.81 -0.28 -4.96
CA LEU A 29 -2.47 -0.60 -3.57
C LEU A 29 -1.42 0.40 -3.08
N GLY A 30 -1.76 1.18 -2.04
CA GLY A 30 -0.92 2.29 -1.64
C GLY A 30 -1.29 2.89 -0.29
N SER A 31 -0.68 4.03 -0.01
CA SER A 31 -0.95 4.85 1.16
C SER A 31 -1.53 6.19 0.72
N VAL A 32 -2.58 6.64 1.41
CA VAL A 32 -3.31 7.86 1.09
C VAL A 32 -3.52 8.73 2.32
N GLY A 33 -3.47 10.04 2.13
CA GLY A 33 -3.80 11.02 3.16
C GLY A 33 -4.59 12.19 2.57
N PHE A 34 -5.70 12.55 3.18
CA PHE A 34 -6.59 13.62 2.72
C PHE A 34 -6.35 14.92 3.48
N SER A 35 -6.50 16.04 2.77
CA SER A 35 -6.55 17.37 3.34
C SER A 35 -7.59 18.23 2.60
N GLY A 36 -8.29 19.10 3.34
CA GLY A 36 -9.32 20.00 2.83
C GLY A 36 -10.02 20.72 3.97
N ASN A 37 -10.88 21.67 3.64
CA ASN A 37 -11.71 22.35 4.61
C ASN A 37 -13.13 21.79 4.56
N LYS A 38 -13.82 21.89 5.69
CA LYS A 38 -15.15 21.31 5.87
C LYS A 38 -16.23 21.90 4.94
N ASP A 39 -16.04 23.16 4.48
CA ASP A 39 -17.01 23.89 3.66
C ASP A 39 -16.66 23.86 2.15
N ASP A 40 -15.53 23.20 1.78
CA ASP A 40 -15.10 23.06 0.41
C ASP A 40 -15.80 21.87 -0.27
N LYS A 41 -16.08 22.01 -1.57
CA LYS A 41 -16.60 20.91 -2.42
C LYS A 41 -15.49 20.06 -3.02
N GLU A 42 -14.26 20.46 -2.82
CA GLU A 42 -13.05 19.83 -3.32
C GLU A 42 -12.11 19.58 -2.16
N CYS A 43 -11.42 18.47 -2.18
CA CYS A 43 -10.30 18.21 -1.29
C CYS A 43 -9.12 17.67 -2.06
N PHE A 44 -7.97 17.64 -1.40
CA PHE A 44 -6.76 17.07 -1.98
C PHE A 44 -6.39 15.81 -1.22
N PHE A 45 -5.82 14.85 -1.94
CA PHE A 45 -5.18 13.72 -1.29
C PHE A 45 -3.81 13.45 -1.88
N GLY A 46 -2.87 13.17 -0.99
CA GLY A 46 -1.56 12.63 -1.34
C GLY A 46 -1.65 11.11 -1.44
N PHE A 47 -1.10 10.53 -2.49
CA PHE A 47 -1.06 9.10 -2.69
C PHE A 47 0.36 8.64 -3.04
N THR A 48 0.80 7.54 -2.44
CA THR A 48 2.06 6.87 -2.78
C THR A 48 1.87 5.36 -2.81
N SER A 49 2.67 4.70 -3.64
CA SER A 49 2.72 3.23 -3.69
C SER A 49 4.17 2.76 -3.84
N PHE A 50 4.40 1.49 -4.10
CA PHE A 50 5.76 1.00 -4.35
C PHE A 50 6.40 1.62 -5.62
N THR A 51 5.58 2.07 -6.57
CA THR A 51 6.01 2.62 -7.87
C THR A 51 5.52 4.03 -8.16
N ILE A 52 4.63 4.59 -7.34
CA ILE A 52 4.15 5.97 -7.48
C ILE A 52 4.82 6.85 -6.42
N PRO A 53 5.67 7.81 -6.84
CA PRO A 53 6.51 8.60 -5.94
C PRO A 53 5.78 9.79 -5.31
N GLY A 54 4.65 9.56 -4.64
CA GLY A 54 3.91 10.61 -3.96
C GLY A 54 3.28 11.64 -4.92
N ALA A 55 2.10 11.35 -5.42
CA ALA A 55 1.31 12.26 -6.24
C ALA A 55 0.23 12.95 -5.41
N THR A 56 -0.15 14.16 -5.79
CA THR A 56 -1.29 14.88 -5.22
C THR A 56 -2.43 14.86 -6.22
N TYR A 57 -3.59 14.46 -5.76
CA TYR A 57 -4.82 14.44 -6.54
C TYR A 57 -5.82 15.44 -5.95
N LYS A 58 -6.62 16.03 -6.82
CA LYS A 58 -7.74 16.87 -6.47
C LYS A 58 -9.01 16.04 -6.61
N TYR A 59 -9.77 15.91 -5.53
CA TYR A 59 -11.02 15.15 -5.50
C TYR A 59 -12.21 16.08 -5.46
N ASP A 60 -13.15 15.90 -6.37
CA ASP A 60 -14.44 16.59 -6.47
C ASP A 60 -15.49 15.76 -5.73
N MET A 61 -16.03 16.28 -4.63
CA MET A 61 -16.98 15.56 -3.76
C MET A 61 -18.34 15.41 -4.41
N ASP A 62 -18.75 16.37 -5.27
CA ASP A 62 -20.06 16.33 -5.96
C ASP A 62 -20.07 15.25 -7.06
N LYS A 63 -18.93 15.06 -7.74
CA LYS A 63 -18.79 14.12 -8.86
C LYS A 63 -18.26 12.74 -8.47
N ASN A 64 -17.75 12.59 -7.24
CA ASN A 64 -17.02 11.39 -6.81
C ASN A 64 -15.92 11.00 -7.80
N SER A 65 -15.10 11.95 -8.18
CA SER A 65 -14.02 11.75 -9.13
C SER A 65 -12.79 12.56 -8.73
N TYR A 66 -11.64 12.12 -9.17
CA TYR A 66 -10.40 12.85 -8.95
C TYR A 66 -9.58 12.98 -10.23
N GLU A 67 -8.74 13.98 -10.24
CA GLU A 67 -7.75 14.22 -11.29
C GLU A 67 -6.36 14.40 -10.67
N LEU A 68 -5.33 14.07 -11.44
CA LEU A 68 -3.97 14.32 -11.02
C LEU A 68 -3.71 15.84 -10.99
N TYR A 69 -3.45 16.38 -9.80
CA TYR A 69 -3.13 17.78 -9.61
C TYR A 69 -1.62 18.05 -9.73
N ARG A 70 -0.79 17.20 -9.09
CA ARG A 70 0.66 17.35 -9.10
C ARG A 70 1.35 16.01 -8.87
N ALA A 71 2.37 15.73 -9.66
CA ALA A 71 3.29 14.61 -9.46
C ALA A 71 4.74 15.06 -9.67
N PRO A 72 5.71 14.45 -8.99
CA PRO A 72 7.11 14.65 -9.29
C PRO A 72 7.44 14.11 -10.69
N LYS A 73 8.36 14.79 -11.37
CA LYS A 73 8.90 14.28 -12.64
C LYS A 73 9.90 13.16 -12.34
N VAL A 74 9.66 11.98 -12.88
CA VAL A 74 10.52 10.81 -12.76
C VAL A 74 10.92 10.29 -14.14
N GLN A 75 12.03 9.53 -14.21
CA GLN A 75 12.56 8.98 -15.48
C GLN A 75 12.10 7.55 -15.74
N PHE A 76 11.01 7.12 -15.14
CA PHE A 76 10.41 5.80 -15.36
C PHE A 76 8.89 5.95 -15.44
N ASN A 77 8.20 4.95 -16.00
CA ASN A 77 6.75 4.92 -16.05
C ASN A 77 6.20 3.96 -15.00
N SER A 78 5.41 4.49 -14.04
CA SER A 78 4.77 3.68 -13.00
C SER A 78 3.85 2.59 -13.58
N ASP A 79 3.27 2.84 -14.76
CA ASP A 79 2.37 1.90 -15.42
C ASP A 79 3.06 0.65 -15.99
N ASP A 80 4.39 0.64 -16.06
CA ASP A 80 5.15 -0.54 -16.47
C ASP A 80 5.20 -1.62 -15.39
N PHE A 81 4.80 -1.29 -14.18
CA PHE A 81 4.87 -2.17 -13.03
C PHE A 81 3.48 -2.59 -12.55
N VAL A 82 3.45 -3.69 -11.82
CA VAL A 82 2.28 -4.18 -11.10
C VAL A 82 2.66 -4.48 -9.65
N THR A 83 1.73 -4.19 -8.74
CA THR A 83 1.79 -4.65 -7.36
C THR A 83 0.58 -5.54 -7.10
N GLU A 84 0.84 -6.76 -6.69
CA GLU A 84 -0.19 -7.69 -6.23
C GLU A 84 -0.01 -8.00 -4.75
N GLN A 85 -1.10 -8.27 -4.06
CA GLN A 85 -1.08 -8.77 -2.70
C GLN A 85 -1.37 -10.26 -2.71
N VAL A 86 -0.52 -11.02 -2.04
CA VAL A 86 -0.67 -12.46 -1.87
C VAL A 86 -0.66 -12.81 -0.38
N PHE A 87 -1.20 -13.96 -0.04
CA PHE A 87 -1.21 -14.47 1.32
C PHE A 87 -0.58 -15.86 1.36
N PHE A 88 0.26 -16.10 2.35
CA PHE A 88 0.84 -17.42 2.58
C PHE A 88 0.67 -17.85 4.05
N PRO A 89 0.59 -19.13 4.33
CA PRO A 89 0.45 -19.61 5.70
C PRO A 89 1.78 -19.54 6.46
N SER A 90 1.74 -19.07 7.70
CA SER A 90 2.82 -19.23 8.67
C SER A 90 2.78 -20.66 9.24
N LYS A 91 3.75 -21.03 10.09
CA LYS A 91 3.86 -22.37 10.70
C LYS A 91 2.61 -22.80 11.45
N ASP A 92 1.88 -21.86 12.04
CA ASP A 92 0.65 -22.07 12.78
C ASP A 92 -0.62 -21.94 11.92
N GLY A 93 -0.48 -21.79 10.59
CA GLY A 93 -1.57 -21.68 9.63
C GLY A 93 -2.16 -20.28 9.48
N VAL A 94 -1.70 -19.28 10.24
CA VAL A 94 -2.13 -17.88 10.09
C VAL A 94 -1.69 -17.36 8.74
N LYS A 95 -2.60 -16.72 8.01
CA LYS A 95 -2.32 -16.10 6.71
C LYS A 95 -1.53 -14.80 6.89
N ILE A 96 -0.36 -14.73 6.29
CA ILE A 96 0.53 -13.58 6.32
C ILE A 96 0.44 -12.84 4.97
N PRO A 97 0.11 -11.54 4.95
CA PRO A 97 0.08 -10.77 3.71
C PRO A 97 1.48 -10.44 3.22
N MET A 98 1.63 -10.41 1.92
CA MET A 98 2.85 -10.02 1.24
C MET A 98 2.51 -9.26 -0.04
N PHE A 99 3.14 -8.12 -0.25
CA PHE A 99 3.10 -7.41 -1.53
C PHE A 99 4.23 -7.88 -2.43
N LEU A 100 3.89 -8.13 -3.69
CA LEU A 100 4.85 -8.43 -4.75
C LEU A 100 4.78 -7.33 -5.81
N THR A 101 5.89 -6.64 -6.05
CA THR A 101 5.99 -5.60 -7.07
C THR A 101 7.04 -5.98 -8.11
N TYR A 102 6.67 -5.92 -9.39
CA TYR A 102 7.52 -6.32 -10.51
C TYR A 102 7.03 -5.70 -11.83
N LYS A 103 7.80 -5.81 -12.91
CA LYS A 103 7.38 -5.38 -14.26
C LYS A 103 6.23 -6.21 -14.79
N LYS A 104 5.25 -5.59 -15.43
CA LYS A 104 4.06 -6.27 -15.98
C LYS A 104 4.39 -7.39 -16.99
N ASP A 105 5.45 -7.20 -17.76
CA ASP A 105 5.92 -8.16 -18.76
C ASP A 105 6.91 -9.21 -18.23
N LEU A 106 7.13 -9.22 -16.90
CA LEU A 106 8.09 -10.13 -16.28
C LEU A 106 7.67 -11.59 -16.45
N LYS A 107 8.53 -12.39 -17.07
CA LYS A 107 8.36 -13.84 -17.14
C LYS A 107 8.74 -14.45 -15.79
N LYS A 108 7.75 -14.96 -15.07
CA LYS A 108 7.94 -15.66 -13.78
C LYS A 108 8.38 -17.12 -14.05
N ASP A 109 9.66 -17.35 -14.26
CA ASP A 109 10.23 -18.67 -14.55
C ASP A 109 11.01 -19.30 -13.38
N GLY A 110 10.91 -18.67 -12.20
CA GLY A 110 11.62 -19.10 -10.98
C GLY A 110 13.08 -18.69 -10.90
N LYS A 111 13.58 -17.90 -11.86
CA LYS A 111 14.99 -17.41 -11.90
C LYS A 111 15.10 -15.92 -11.61
N ASN A 112 13.98 -15.23 -11.43
CA ASN A 112 13.98 -13.82 -11.14
C ASN A 112 14.64 -13.53 -9.78
N PRO A 113 15.53 -12.54 -9.68
CA PRO A 113 16.04 -12.12 -8.39
C PRO A 113 14.91 -11.52 -7.53
N VAL A 114 14.86 -11.90 -6.26
CA VAL A 114 13.86 -11.41 -5.31
C VAL A 114 14.54 -10.64 -4.20
N PHE A 115 14.09 -9.40 -3.98
CA PHE A 115 14.45 -8.64 -2.79
C PHE A 115 13.32 -8.78 -1.76
N LEU A 116 13.51 -9.64 -0.77
CA LEU A 116 12.56 -9.88 0.30
C LEU A 116 12.83 -8.93 1.46
N TYR A 117 11.80 -8.18 1.87
CA TYR A 117 11.84 -7.28 3.00
C TYR A 117 10.69 -7.55 3.97
N GLY A 118 10.97 -7.47 5.25
CA GLY A 118 9.97 -7.53 6.31
C GLY A 118 10.54 -6.96 7.60
N TYR A 119 9.70 -6.43 8.45
CA TYR A 119 10.09 -5.87 9.75
C TYR A 119 9.43 -6.61 10.90
N GLY A 120 8.10 -6.50 11.04
CA GLY A 120 7.31 -7.22 12.03
C GLY A 120 7.75 -6.97 13.47
N GLY A 121 7.88 -5.73 13.87
CA GLY A 121 8.31 -5.38 15.21
C GLY A 121 7.76 -4.04 15.69
N PHE A 122 7.76 -3.84 17.01
CA PHE A 122 7.42 -2.59 17.69
C PHE A 122 6.05 -2.00 17.33
N GLY A 123 5.11 -2.82 16.88
CA GLY A 123 3.80 -2.35 16.46
C GLY A 123 3.83 -1.44 15.22
N ILE A 124 4.88 -1.50 14.40
CA ILE A 124 5.00 -0.69 13.18
C ILE A 124 4.38 -1.42 12.01
N SER A 125 3.32 -0.85 11.42
CA SER A 125 2.74 -1.33 10.18
C SER A 125 3.58 -0.92 8.97
N LEU A 126 3.84 -1.86 8.06
CA LEU A 126 4.53 -1.60 6.81
C LEU A 126 3.51 -1.39 5.69
N ASN A 127 3.14 -0.15 5.45
CA ASN A 127 2.27 0.22 4.34
C ASN A 127 3.08 0.42 3.04
N PRO A 128 2.46 0.27 1.85
CA PRO A 128 3.12 0.53 0.58
C PRO A 128 3.66 1.96 0.50
N GLY A 129 4.93 2.10 0.15
CA GLY A 129 5.60 3.39 0.01
C GLY A 129 6.68 3.38 -1.06
N PHE A 130 6.91 4.53 -1.68
CA PHE A 130 7.88 4.70 -2.74
C PHE A 130 9.33 4.70 -2.23
N SER A 131 10.20 4.09 -3.02
CA SER A 131 11.65 4.23 -2.88
C SER A 131 12.31 4.22 -4.26
N SER A 132 13.04 5.31 -4.58
CA SER A 132 13.74 5.44 -5.86
C SER A 132 14.77 4.34 -6.09
N ASN A 133 15.40 3.85 -5.03
CA ASN A 133 16.41 2.80 -5.11
C ASN A 133 15.85 1.44 -5.57
N ARG A 134 14.54 1.25 -5.47
CA ARG A 134 13.84 0.02 -5.87
C ARG A 134 13.66 -0.05 -7.38
N ILE A 135 13.45 1.08 -8.02
CA ILE A 135 13.09 1.14 -9.45
C ILE A 135 14.14 0.48 -10.35
N PRO A 136 15.45 0.78 -10.27
CA PRO A 136 16.44 0.10 -11.09
C PRO A 136 16.45 -1.42 -10.93
N PHE A 137 16.20 -1.93 -9.72
CA PHE A 137 16.10 -3.37 -9.47
C PHE A 137 14.89 -3.99 -10.19
N LEU A 138 13.72 -3.33 -10.13
CA LEU A 138 12.51 -3.78 -10.82
C LEU A 138 12.67 -3.70 -12.35
N GLU A 139 13.28 -2.63 -12.87
CA GLU A 139 13.54 -2.46 -14.31
C GLU A 139 14.44 -3.57 -14.88
N ASN A 140 15.35 -4.09 -14.07
CA ASN A 140 16.25 -5.19 -14.44
C ASN A 140 15.69 -6.59 -14.13
N GLY A 141 14.36 -6.72 -14.02
CA GLY A 141 13.68 -8.01 -13.86
C GLY A 141 13.64 -8.56 -12.43
N GLY A 142 13.92 -7.72 -11.44
CA GLY A 142 13.77 -8.07 -10.03
C GLY A 142 12.32 -8.04 -9.56
N ILE A 143 12.04 -8.80 -8.52
CA ILE A 143 10.77 -8.80 -7.79
C ILE A 143 11.02 -8.25 -6.38
N TYR A 144 10.34 -7.18 -6.01
CA TYR A 144 10.35 -6.70 -4.64
C TYR A 144 9.19 -7.34 -3.87
N ALA A 145 9.51 -8.01 -2.77
CA ALA A 145 8.55 -8.66 -1.90
C ALA A 145 8.58 -8.01 -0.51
N GLN A 146 7.48 -7.40 -0.08
CA GLN A 146 7.33 -6.84 1.27
C GLN A 146 6.34 -7.68 2.07
N VAL A 147 6.82 -8.30 3.15
CA VAL A 147 6.02 -9.15 4.03
C VAL A 147 5.58 -8.38 5.26
N ASN A 148 4.30 -8.42 5.56
CA ASN A 148 3.70 -7.83 6.76
C ASN A 148 3.69 -8.85 7.90
N LEU A 149 4.84 -8.99 8.55
CA LEU A 149 5.06 -9.98 9.61
C LEU A 149 4.34 -9.61 10.91
N ARG A 150 3.91 -10.62 11.67
CA ARG A 150 3.44 -10.42 13.04
C ARG A 150 4.50 -9.74 13.91
N GLY A 151 4.04 -8.88 14.83
CA GLY A 151 4.89 -7.96 15.59
C GLY A 151 4.76 -6.51 15.10
N GLY A 152 4.27 -6.28 13.88
CA GLY A 152 3.69 -5.02 13.42
C GLY A 152 2.27 -4.81 13.97
N SER A 153 1.54 -3.82 13.45
CA SER A 153 0.15 -3.51 13.86
C SER A 153 -0.85 -3.60 12.72
N GLU A 154 -0.51 -4.26 11.61
CA GLU A 154 -1.34 -4.32 10.41
C GLU A 154 -2.76 -4.86 10.66
N TYR A 155 -2.90 -5.73 11.68
CA TYR A 155 -4.18 -6.29 12.14
C TYR A 155 -4.43 -5.99 13.64
N GLY A 156 -3.87 -4.90 14.15
CA GLY A 156 -4.08 -4.44 15.52
C GLY A 156 -3.19 -5.12 16.56
N GLU A 157 -3.58 -5.01 17.82
CA GLU A 157 -2.77 -5.43 18.98
C GLU A 157 -2.51 -6.94 18.99
N GLU A 158 -3.49 -7.75 18.61
CA GLU A 158 -3.31 -9.22 18.57
C GLU A 158 -2.21 -9.62 17.58
N TRP A 159 -2.12 -8.93 16.43
CA TRP A 159 -1.07 -9.14 15.44
C TRP A 159 0.30 -8.77 16.00
N HIS A 160 0.36 -7.67 16.76
CA HIS A 160 1.57 -7.23 17.42
C HIS A 160 2.05 -8.25 18.43
N VAL A 161 1.19 -8.63 19.38
CA VAL A 161 1.53 -9.56 20.48
C VAL A 161 1.94 -10.92 19.94
N ALA A 162 1.25 -11.43 18.89
CA ALA A 162 1.54 -12.73 18.29
C ALA A 162 2.90 -12.82 17.58
N GLY A 163 3.62 -11.70 17.43
CA GLY A 163 4.98 -11.65 16.89
C GLY A 163 6.03 -11.17 17.88
N THR A 164 5.75 -11.18 19.18
CA THR A 164 6.70 -10.71 20.19
C THR A 164 7.35 -11.84 20.99
N LYS A 165 8.52 -11.56 21.57
CA LYS A 165 9.25 -12.46 22.48
C LYS A 165 9.39 -13.88 21.90
N MET A 166 8.93 -14.90 22.62
CA MET A 166 9.04 -16.31 22.23
C MET A 166 8.12 -16.70 21.07
N GLN A 167 7.11 -15.85 20.76
CA GLN A 167 6.19 -16.10 19.64
C GLN A 167 6.74 -15.60 18.28
N LYS A 168 7.91 -14.93 18.26
CA LYS A 168 8.50 -14.38 17.03
C LYS A 168 8.83 -15.42 15.96
N GLN A 169 8.95 -16.68 16.33
CA GLN A 169 9.27 -17.79 15.43
C GLN A 169 8.04 -18.48 14.80
N ASN A 170 6.88 -17.94 15.05
CA ASN A 170 5.62 -18.44 14.46
C ASN A 170 5.54 -18.17 12.97
#